data_a32e4f8547d864cce28f08f2b9e276f3
#
_entry.id   a32e4f8547d864cce28f08f2b9e276f3
#
_cell.length_a   1.000
_cell.length_b   1.000
_cell.length_c   1.000
_cell.angle_alpha   90.00
_cell.angle_beta   90.00
_cell.angle_gamma   90.00
#
_symmetry.space_group_name_H-M   'P 1'
#
loop_
_entity.id
_entity.type
_entity.pdbx_description
1 polymer ?
#
loop_
_entity_poly.entity_id
_entity_poly.type
_entity_poly.pdbx_seq_one_letter_code
_entity_poly.pdbx_strand_id
1 'polypeptide(L)'
;MLTIDMARNAREENVMLRKVTIGALASLAMALSTAAFAQAQFGTAAEAKAMLEKAVTAVKADREKALTMFNKGEGGFKDRDLQPFCFNISDGKIVATTVPNLLGTDIRTLKDKNGKEFGKEGHQAAIEGKITETSSYMFPRPGTDPTLFEKVSFVTRVADPGCGVGYFK
;
A
#
# COMPACT_ATOMS: atom_id res chain seq x y z
N MET A 1 -21.71 71.93 9.00
CA MET A 1 -20.38 71.35 9.07
C MET A 1 -20.33 70.06 9.93
N LEU A 2 -21.46 69.58 10.48
CA LEU A 2 -21.53 68.35 11.31
C LEU A 2 -21.96 67.09 10.55
N THR A 3 -22.50 67.19 9.34
CA THR A 3 -23.05 66.04 8.59
C THR A 3 -22.02 65.28 7.78
N ILE A 4 -20.85 65.86 7.50
CA ILE A 4 -19.79 65.24 6.68
C ILE A 4 -18.90 64.32 7.52
N ASP A 5 -18.71 64.63 8.81
CA ASP A 5 -17.89 63.81 9.73
C ASP A 5 -18.57 62.51 10.14
N MET A 6 -19.89 62.47 10.29
CA MET A 6 -20.61 61.22 10.60
C MET A 6 -20.57 60.18 9.46
N ALA A 7 -20.62 60.64 8.20
CA ALA A 7 -20.57 59.73 7.04
C ALA A 7 -19.15 59.14 6.80
N ARG A 8 -18.13 59.91 7.23
CA ARG A 8 -16.73 59.44 7.10
C ARG A 8 -16.38 58.38 8.14
N ASN A 9 -16.85 58.56 9.39
CA ASN A 9 -16.63 57.59 10.47
C ASN A 9 -17.34 56.24 10.22
N ALA A 10 -18.57 56.25 9.70
CA ALA A 10 -19.33 55.03 9.35
C ALA A 10 -18.67 54.27 8.19
N ARG A 11 -17.94 54.93 7.29
CA ARG A 11 -17.26 54.34 6.17
C ARG A 11 -15.96 53.66 6.58
N GLU A 12 -15.24 54.21 7.55
CA GLU A 12 -14.00 53.63 8.07
C GLU A 12 -14.27 52.40 8.95
N GLU A 13 -15.32 52.40 9.77
CA GLU A 13 -15.73 51.23 10.56
C GLU A 13 -16.14 50.05 9.69
N ASN A 14 -16.89 50.29 8.61
CA ASN A 14 -17.27 49.20 7.67
C ASN A 14 -16.09 48.64 6.89
N VAL A 15 -15.06 49.43 6.62
CA VAL A 15 -13.83 48.95 5.94
C VAL A 15 -12.97 48.14 6.90
N MET A 16 -12.90 48.48 8.18
CA MET A 16 -12.20 47.71 9.20
C MET A 16 -12.90 46.37 9.50
N LEU A 17 -14.24 46.37 9.62
CA LEU A 17 -14.99 45.11 9.84
C LEU A 17 -14.85 44.13 8.65
N ARG A 18 -14.83 44.63 7.41
CA ARG A 18 -14.63 43.79 6.22
C ARG A 18 -13.23 43.20 6.14
N LYS A 19 -12.21 43.90 6.59
CA LYS A 19 -10.83 43.40 6.59
C LYS A 19 -10.59 42.33 7.66
N VAL A 20 -11.26 42.42 8.79
CA VAL A 20 -11.16 41.46 9.90
C VAL A 20 -11.91 40.16 9.56
N THR A 21 -13.07 40.25 8.91
CA THR A 21 -13.84 39.05 8.52
C THR A 21 -13.19 38.24 7.38
N ILE A 22 -12.49 38.91 6.45
CA ILE A 22 -11.78 38.19 5.34
C ILE A 22 -10.53 37.48 5.87
N GLY A 23 -9.84 38.05 6.86
CA GLY A 23 -8.65 37.43 7.50
C GLY A 23 -8.99 36.19 8.34
N ALA A 24 -10.14 36.15 8.99
CA ALA A 24 -10.56 35.04 9.85
C ALA A 24 -11.04 33.82 9.05
N LEU A 25 -11.62 34.01 7.87
CA LEU A 25 -12.06 32.93 6.99
C LEU A 25 -10.90 32.27 6.22
N ALA A 26 -9.84 33.04 5.90
CA ALA A 26 -8.67 32.52 5.21
C ALA A 26 -7.79 31.62 6.12
N SER A 27 -7.74 31.92 7.43
CA SER A 27 -6.96 31.11 8.39
C SER A 27 -7.64 29.79 8.75
N LEU A 28 -8.96 29.68 8.65
CA LEU A 28 -9.68 28.43 8.92
C LEU A 28 -9.55 27.43 7.75
N ALA A 29 -9.38 27.90 6.51
CA ALA A 29 -9.20 27.04 5.33
C ALA A 29 -7.81 26.37 5.28
N MET A 30 -6.78 26.98 5.88
CA MET A 30 -5.43 26.38 5.93
C MET A 30 -5.27 25.29 7.00
N ALA A 31 -6.11 25.26 8.04
CA ALA A 31 -6.04 24.24 9.09
C ALA A 31 -6.61 22.87 8.66
N LEU A 32 -7.43 22.83 7.61
CA LEU A 32 -8.02 21.59 7.07
C LEU A 32 -7.12 20.82 6.10
N SER A 33 -6.06 21.45 5.57
CA SER A 33 -5.17 20.84 4.58
C SER A 33 -4.02 20.06 5.19
N THR A 34 -3.73 20.15 6.48
CA THR A 34 -2.62 19.44 7.12
C THR A 34 -2.99 18.07 7.67
N ALA A 35 -4.27 17.73 7.76
CA ALA A 35 -4.71 16.40 8.21
C ALA A 35 -4.59 15.30 7.13
N ALA A 36 -4.37 15.68 5.86
CA ALA A 36 -4.34 14.71 4.74
C ALA A 36 -2.96 14.07 4.50
N PHE A 37 -1.90 14.50 5.18
CA PHE A 37 -0.53 14.02 4.93
C PHE A 37 0.05 13.10 6.00
N ALA A 38 -0.70 12.74 7.04
CA ALA A 38 -0.36 11.60 7.89
C ALA A 38 -0.73 10.30 7.18
N GLN A 39 -0.22 10.11 5.95
CA GLN A 39 -0.51 8.92 5.18
C GLN A 39 0.21 7.73 5.80
N ALA A 40 -0.54 6.66 6.01
CA ALA A 40 -0.14 5.48 6.73
C ALA A 40 1.29 5.04 6.40
N GLN A 41 2.12 4.90 7.42
CA GLN A 41 3.49 4.38 7.33
C GLN A 41 3.55 3.01 6.66
N PHE A 42 2.41 2.31 6.59
CA PHE A 42 2.26 0.96 6.06
C PHE A 42 1.16 0.88 5.00
N GLY A 43 1.26 -0.11 4.14
CA GLY A 43 0.28 -0.36 3.10
C GLY A 43 -1.01 -0.98 3.63
N THR A 44 -2.13 -0.63 3.01
CA THR A 44 -3.47 -1.13 3.34
C THR A 44 -3.84 -2.37 2.53
N ALA A 45 -4.89 -3.09 2.94
CA ALA A 45 -5.46 -4.20 2.18
C ALA A 45 -5.88 -3.79 0.76
N ALA A 46 -6.50 -2.62 0.61
CA ALA A 46 -6.93 -2.12 -0.70
C ALA A 46 -5.74 -1.85 -1.64
N GLU A 47 -4.67 -1.24 -1.11
CA GLU A 47 -3.44 -0.98 -1.87
C GLU A 47 -2.69 -2.28 -2.22
N ALA A 48 -2.66 -3.27 -1.32
CA ALA A 48 -2.09 -4.59 -1.59
C ALA A 48 -2.82 -5.30 -2.73
N LYS A 49 -4.16 -5.27 -2.73
CA LYS A 49 -4.97 -5.82 -3.80
C LYS A 49 -4.74 -5.11 -5.12
N ALA A 50 -4.71 -3.78 -5.13
CA ALA A 50 -4.42 -2.97 -6.32
C ALA A 50 -3.02 -3.25 -6.88
N MET A 51 -2.01 -3.41 -6.01
CA MET A 51 -0.66 -3.78 -6.43
C MET A 51 -0.63 -5.19 -7.05
N LEU A 52 -1.39 -6.15 -6.51
CA LEU A 52 -1.49 -7.48 -7.11
C LEU A 52 -2.14 -7.43 -8.50
N GLU A 53 -3.22 -6.66 -8.69
CA GLU A 53 -3.86 -6.48 -10.00
C GLU A 53 -2.91 -5.87 -11.03
N LYS A 54 -2.10 -4.88 -10.61
CA LYS A 54 -1.03 -4.32 -11.42
C LYS A 54 0.05 -5.37 -11.75
N ALA A 55 0.45 -6.20 -10.78
CA ALA A 55 1.42 -7.26 -10.99
C ALA A 55 0.90 -8.32 -11.97
N VAL A 56 -0.37 -8.72 -11.86
CA VAL A 56 -1.05 -9.61 -12.82
C VAL A 56 -0.97 -9.07 -14.25
N THR A 57 -1.25 -7.78 -14.42
CA THR A 57 -1.18 -7.11 -15.73
C THR A 57 0.24 -7.15 -16.30
N ALA A 58 1.25 -6.87 -15.47
CA ALA A 58 2.65 -6.90 -15.88
C ALA A 58 3.11 -8.30 -16.27
N VAL A 59 2.75 -9.33 -15.50
CA VAL A 59 3.08 -10.75 -15.80
C VAL A 59 2.43 -11.22 -17.10
N LYS A 60 1.17 -10.81 -17.36
CA LYS A 60 0.48 -11.13 -18.61
C LYS A 60 1.13 -10.47 -19.83
N ALA A 61 1.67 -9.27 -19.67
CA ALA A 61 2.33 -8.52 -20.75
C ALA A 61 3.72 -9.09 -21.07
N ASP A 62 4.54 -9.32 -20.04
CA ASP A 62 5.90 -9.88 -20.17
C ASP A 62 6.32 -10.46 -18.82
N ARG A 63 6.24 -11.79 -18.70
CA ARG A 63 6.54 -12.52 -17.45
C ARG A 63 7.95 -12.26 -16.94
N GLU A 64 8.97 -12.39 -17.80
CA GLU A 64 10.38 -12.30 -17.38
C GLU A 64 10.74 -10.89 -16.93
N LYS A 65 10.29 -9.91 -17.67
CA LYS A 65 10.47 -8.49 -17.32
C LYS A 65 9.75 -8.15 -16.01
N ALA A 66 8.51 -8.65 -15.83
CA ALA A 66 7.74 -8.43 -14.61
C ALA A 66 8.44 -9.03 -13.38
N LEU A 67 8.86 -10.31 -13.45
CA LEU A 67 9.57 -10.95 -12.34
C LEU A 67 10.89 -10.25 -12.00
N THR A 68 11.60 -9.74 -13.01
CA THR A 68 12.83 -8.96 -12.81
C THR A 68 12.52 -7.66 -12.07
N MET A 69 11.46 -6.92 -12.45
CA MET A 69 11.04 -5.70 -11.75
C MET A 69 10.61 -6.00 -10.30
N PHE A 70 9.91 -7.10 -10.06
CA PHE A 70 9.48 -7.48 -8.70
C PHE A 70 10.68 -7.79 -7.80
N ASN A 71 11.67 -8.54 -8.30
CA ASN A 71 12.91 -8.85 -7.58
C ASN A 71 13.69 -7.59 -7.18
N LYS A 72 13.69 -6.57 -8.03
CA LYS A 72 14.38 -5.30 -7.79
C LYS A 72 13.53 -4.28 -7.04
N GLY A 73 12.21 -4.48 -6.93
CA GLY A 73 11.28 -3.49 -6.39
C GLY A 73 11.11 -2.27 -7.31
N GLU A 74 11.33 -2.43 -8.60
CA GLU A 74 11.23 -1.39 -9.63
C GLU A 74 9.80 -1.28 -10.20
N GLY A 75 9.54 -0.23 -10.99
CA GLY A 75 8.25 -0.06 -11.67
C GLY A 75 7.07 0.21 -10.74
N GLY A 76 7.33 0.65 -9.50
CA GLY A 76 6.31 0.86 -8.48
C GLY A 76 5.76 -0.44 -7.89
N PHE A 77 6.58 -1.50 -7.88
CA PHE A 77 6.30 -2.78 -7.23
C PHE A 77 6.96 -2.91 -5.85
N LYS A 78 7.41 -1.80 -5.28
CA LYS A 78 7.78 -1.65 -3.88
C LYS A 78 7.23 -0.33 -3.38
N ASP A 79 6.26 -0.39 -2.49
CA ASP A 79 5.65 0.77 -1.85
C ASP A 79 5.52 0.50 -0.36
N ARG A 80 6.30 1.23 0.45
CA ARG A 80 6.37 1.01 1.90
C ARG A 80 6.71 -0.45 2.23
N ASP A 81 5.78 -1.19 2.82
CA ASP A 81 5.90 -2.62 3.14
C ASP A 81 5.16 -3.55 2.15
N LEU A 82 4.54 -2.97 1.11
CA LEU A 82 3.91 -3.71 0.02
C LEU A 82 4.90 -4.08 -1.07
N GLN A 83 4.88 -5.33 -1.47
CA GLN A 83 5.69 -5.86 -2.57
C GLN A 83 5.09 -7.17 -3.09
N PRO A 84 5.13 -7.44 -4.40
CA PRO A 84 4.71 -8.72 -4.94
C PRO A 84 5.75 -9.79 -4.66
N PHE A 85 5.26 -11.02 -4.52
CA PHE A 85 6.05 -12.25 -4.60
C PHE A 85 5.38 -13.18 -5.60
N CYS A 86 6.17 -13.99 -6.30
CA CYS A 86 5.65 -15.00 -7.23
C CYS A 86 6.38 -16.31 -7.07
N PHE A 87 5.69 -17.41 -7.36
CA PHE A 87 6.20 -18.76 -7.27
C PHE A 87 5.64 -19.62 -8.42
N ASN A 88 6.41 -20.59 -8.88
CA ASN A 88 5.90 -21.54 -9.86
C ASN A 88 4.84 -22.44 -9.23
N ILE A 89 3.76 -22.70 -9.95
CA ILE A 89 2.70 -23.61 -9.47
C ILE A 89 3.19 -25.04 -9.48
N SER A 90 4.00 -25.44 -10.45
CA SER A 90 4.46 -26.81 -10.65
C SER A 90 5.40 -27.32 -9.56
N ASP A 91 6.45 -26.55 -9.22
CA ASP A 91 7.50 -26.96 -8.29
C ASP A 91 7.50 -26.17 -6.97
N GLY A 92 6.65 -25.14 -6.84
CA GLY A 92 6.54 -24.28 -5.66
C GLY A 92 7.68 -23.28 -5.49
N LYS A 93 8.67 -23.24 -6.37
CA LYS A 93 9.84 -22.36 -6.21
C LYS A 93 9.46 -20.88 -6.32
N ILE A 94 9.88 -20.10 -5.35
CA ILE A 94 9.74 -18.65 -5.39
C ILE A 94 10.67 -18.10 -6.47
N VAL A 95 10.09 -17.45 -7.47
CA VAL A 95 10.79 -16.87 -8.64
C VAL A 95 10.86 -15.35 -8.61
N ALA A 96 10.07 -14.71 -7.75
CA ALA A 96 10.16 -13.27 -7.52
C ALA A 96 9.83 -12.92 -6.07
N THR A 97 10.70 -12.11 -5.46
CA THR A 97 10.54 -11.53 -4.13
C THR A 97 11.65 -10.51 -3.88
N THR A 98 11.39 -9.47 -3.08
CA THR A 98 12.45 -8.57 -2.60
C THR A 98 13.13 -9.09 -1.33
N VAL A 99 12.79 -10.29 -0.84
CA VAL A 99 13.42 -10.96 0.30
C VAL A 99 14.41 -12.01 -0.24
N PRO A 100 15.73 -11.68 -0.32
CA PRO A 100 16.68 -12.48 -1.10
C PRO A 100 16.81 -13.94 -0.67
N ASN A 101 16.72 -14.23 0.63
CA ASN A 101 16.83 -15.58 1.18
C ASN A 101 15.61 -16.47 0.91
N LEU A 102 14.52 -15.93 0.38
CA LEU A 102 13.37 -16.70 -0.05
C LEU A 102 13.40 -17.08 -1.53
N LEU A 103 14.20 -16.38 -2.33
CA LEU A 103 14.30 -16.66 -3.77
C LEU A 103 14.83 -18.09 -4.00
N GLY A 104 14.11 -18.86 -4.82
CA GLY A 104 14.45 -20.27 -5.13
C GLY A 104 13.97 -21.27 -4.08
N THR A 105 13.47 -20.86 -2.91
CA THR A 105 12.90 -21.77 -1.91
C THR A 105 11.52 -22.25 -2.35
N ASP A 106 11.11 -23.42 -1.87
CA ASP A 106 9.75 -23.91 -2.11
C ASP A 106 8.78 -23.24 -1.14
N ILE A 107 7.87 -22.41 -1.67
CA ILE A 107 6.89 -21.68 -0.88
C ILE A 107 6.05 -22.62 0.02
N ARG A 108 5.77 -23.83 -0.42
CA ARG A 108 4.95 -24.82 0.32
C ARG A 108 5.59 -25.24 1.65
N THR A 109 6.89 -25.04 1.80
CA THR A 109 7.63 -25.40 3.03
C THR A 109 7.64 -24.29 4.07
N LEU A 110 7.20 -23.07 3.69
CA LEU A 110 7.27 -21.92 4.57
C LEU A 110 6.21 -22.02 5.69
N LYS A 111 6.70 -21.86 6.93
CA LYS A 111 5.89 -21.82 8.14
C LYS A 111 6.21 -20.58 8.94
N ASP A 112 5.25 -20.09 9.68
CA ASP A 112 5.47 -19.04 10.67
C ASP A 112 6.03 -19.62 11.98
N LYS A 113 6.34 -18.74 12.95
CA LYS A 113 6.86 -19.16 14.26
C LYS A 113 5.91 -20.06 15.06
N ASN A 114 4.63 -20.04 14.74
CA ASN A 114 3.60 -20.85 15.39
C ASN A 114 3.39 -22.20 14.66
N GLY A 115 4.18 -22.48 13.61
CA GLY A 115 4.08 -23.69 12.81
C GLY A 115 3.00 -23.65 11.74
N LYS A 116 2.33 -22.50 11.53
CA LYS A 116 1.31 -22.36 10.51
C LYS A 116 1.95 -22.43 9.10
N GLU A 117 1.47 -23.33 8.26
CA GLU A 117 1.93 -23.59 6.88
C GLU A 117 1.39 -22.54 5.91
N PHE A 118 1.69 -21.26 6.17
CA PHE A 118 1.15 -20.14 5.39
C PHE A 118 1.54 -20.18 3.91
N GLY A 119 2.72 -20.71 3.58
CA GLY A 119 3.18 -20.83 2.22
C GLY A 119 2.41 -21.88 1.44
N LYS A 120 2.11 -23.02 2.07
CA LYS A 120 1.26 -24.07 1.48
C LYS A 120 -0.18 -23.57 1.25
N GLU A 121 -0.73 -22.85 2.22
CA GLU A 121 -2.04 -22.20 2.09
C GLU A 121 -2.05 -21.21 0.91
N GLY A 122 -1.05 -20.33 0.81
CA GLY A 122 -0.92 -19.37 -0.29
C GLY A 122 -0.79 -20.04 -1.66
N HIS A 123 -0.02 -21.12 -1.74
CA HIS A 123 0.09 -21.92 -2.97
C HIS A 123 -1.25 -22.53 -3.40
N GLN A 124 -2.00 -23.12 -2.46
CA GLN A 124 -3.30 -23.71 -2.73
C GLN A 124 -4.38 -22.68 -3.07
N ALA A 125 -4.28 -21.47 -2.49
CA ALA A 125 -5.21 -20.38 -2.72
C ALA A 125 -4.98 -19.65 -4.05
N ALA A 126 -3.86 -19.91 -4.75
CA ALA A 126 -3.53 -19.29 -6.04
C ALA A 126 -4.33 -19.95 -7.18
N ILE A 127 -5.55 -19.47 -7.39
CA ILE A 127 -6.50 -19.92 -8.41
C ILE A 127 -6.48 -18.95 -9.59
N GLU A 128 -6.48 -19.47 -10.82
CA GLU A 128 -6.48 -18.63 -12.02
C GLU A 128 -7.76 -17.80 -12.15
N GLY A 129 -7.56 -16.49 -12.45
CA GLY A 129 -8.67 -15.56 -12.62
C GLY A 129 -9.37 -15.13 -11.33
N LYS A 130 -8.94 -15.62 -10.16
CA LYS A 130 -9.53 -15.30 -8.86
C LYS A 130 -8.46 -14.78 -7.90
N ILE A 131 -8.68 -13.59 -7.33
CA ILE A 131 -7.88 -13.11 -6.20
C ILE A 131 -8.49 -13.69 -4.91
N THR A 132 -7.68 -14.44 -4.17
CA THR A 132 -8.06 -15.08 -2.90
C THR A 132 -7.27 -14.46 -1.77
N GLU A 133 -7.91 -14.16 -0.66
CA GLU A 133 -7.26 -13.71 0.58
C GLU A 133 -6.91 -14.93 1.44
N THR A 134 -5.66 -15.01 1.91
CA THR A 134 -5.22 -16.08 2.82
C THR A 134 -5.66 -15.78 4.26
N SER A 135 -5.65 -16.79 5.13
CA SER A 135 -5.75 -16.52 6.57
C SER A 135 -4.45 -15.86 7.08
N SER A 136 -4.54 -15.17 8.23
CA SER A 136 -3.38 -14.45 8.78
C SER A 136 -2.28 -15.37 9.29
N TYR A 137 -1.04 -14.90 9.23
CA TYR A 137 0.17 -15.55 9.71
C TYR A 137 1.16 -14.53 10.27
N MET A 138 2.10 -14.97 11.08
CA MET A 138 3.10 -14.08 11.68
C MET A 138 4.31 -13.91 10.77
N PHE A 139 4.65 -12.67 10.43
CA PHE A 139 5.77 -12.36 9.54
C PHE A 139 6.47 -11.06 9.94
N PRO A 140 7.81 -10.92 9.76
CA PRO A 140 8.48 -9.67 10.03
C PRO A 140 8.16 -8.63 8.96
N ARG A 141 8.06 -7.36 9.34
CA ARG A 141 8.02 -6.25 8.38
C ARG A 141 9.36 -6.10 7.67
N PRO A 142 9.38 -5.54 6.45
CA PRO A 142 10.63 -5.21 5.78
C PRO A 142 11.48 -4.26 6.64
N GLY A 143 12.76 -4.59 6.81
CA GLY A 143 13.70 -3.82 7.63
C GLY A 143 14.57 -4.73 8.49
N THR A 144 15.22 -4.16 9.50
CA THR A 144 16.12 -4.87 10.42
C THR A 144 15.46 -5.31 11.72
N ASP A 145 14.22 -4.84 12.01
CA ASP A 145 13.46 -5.23 13.20
C ASP A 145 12.87 -6.64 13.01
N PRO A 146 13.26 -7.63 13.84
CA PRO A 146 12.74 -8.99 13.76
C PRO A 146 11.34 -9.17 14.35
N THR A 147 10.71 -8.12 14.84
CA THR A 147 9.36 -8.18 15.42
C THR A 147 8.37 -8.72 14.40
N LEU A 148 7.60 -9.71 14.85
CA LEU A 148 6.61 -10.38 14.01
C LEU A 148 5.25 -9.72 14.19
N PHE A 149 4.60 -9.45 13.05
CA PHE A 149 3.27 -8.86 12.97
C PHE A 149 2.32 -9.79 12.22
N GLU A 150 1.04 -9.63 12.48
CA GLU A 150 0.01 -10.35 11.74
C GLU A 150 -0.05 -9.85 10.30
N LYS A 151 0.14 -10.77 9.35
CA LYS A 151 0.14 -10.51 7.91
C LYS A 151 -0.92 -11.34 7.22
N VAL A 152 -1.51 -10.79 6.18
CA VAL A 152 -2.44 -11.47 5.26
C VAL A 152 -1.95 -11.25 3.85
N SER A 153 -2.16 -12.19 2.95
CA SER A 153 -1.80 -12.05 1.53
C SER A 153 -3.01 -12.23 0.63
N PHE A 154 -3.14 -11.37 -0.36
CA PHE A 154 -3.92 -11.66 -1.55
C PHE A 154 -3.06 -12.45 -2.51
N VAL A 155 -3.61 -13.53 -3.08
CA VAL A 155 -2.92 -14.39 -4.03
C VAL A 155 -3.81 -14.71 -5.23
N THR A 156 -3.19 -14.94 -6.37
CA THR A 156 -3.86 -15.36 -7.59
C THR A 156 -2.88 -16.14 -8.48
N ARG A 157 -3.40 -16.93 -9.41
CA ARG A 157 -2.60 -17.56 -10.47
C ARG A 157 -2.72 -16.77 -11.77
N VAL A 158 -1.60 -16.63 -12.48
CA VAL A 158 -1.51 -15.97 -13.78
C VAL A 158 -0.79 -16.91 -14.71
N ALA A 159 -1.51 -17.82 -15.37
CA ALA A 159 -0.95 -18.97 -16.10
C ALA A 159 -0.04 -19.82 -15.17
N ASP A 160 1.26 -19.75 -15.34
CA ASP A 160 2.28 -20.14 -14.37
C ASP A 160 3.27 -18.99 -14.28
N PRO A 161 3.20 -18.10 -13.29
CA PRO A 161 3.23 -18.40 -11.85
C PRO A 161 1.93 -18.07 -11.07
N GLY A 162 1.90 -18.49 -9.80
CA GLY A 162 1.09 -17.86 -8.75
C GLY A 162 1.81 -16.64 -8.21
N CYS A 163 1.10 -15.53 -8.02
CA CYS A 163 1.63 -14.31 -7.43
C CYS A 163 0.77 -13.81 -6.27
N GLY A 164 1.37 -13.06 -5.37
CA GLY A 164 0.66 -12.47 -4.24
C GLY A 164 1.28 -11.17 -3.77
N VAL A 165 0.50 -10.39 -3.01
CA VAL A 165 0.95 -9.21 -2.25
C VAL A 165 0.37 -9.31 -0.84
N GLY A 166 1.25 -9.22 0.16
CA GLY A 166 0.84 -9.25 1.57
C GLY A 166 0.79 -7.86 2.18
N TYR A 167 -0.16 -7.66 3.10
CA TYR A 167 -0.26 -6.48 3.96
C TYR A 167 -0.28 -6.89 5.43
N PHE A 168 0.08 -5.98 6.33
CA PHE A 168 0.05 -6.21 7.77
C PHE A 168 -1.21 -5.58 8.36
N LYS A 169 -1.83 -6.31 9.31
CA LYS A 169 -2.97 -5.80 10.08
C LYS A 169 -2.55 -4.80 11.16
#